data_2b7e6e4efb8b56a18b21e5fe0e3b239f
#
_entry.id   2b7e6e4efb8b56a18b21e5fe0e3b239f
#
_cell.length_a   1.000
_cell.length_b   1.000
_cell.length_c   1.000
_cell.angle_alpha   90.00
_cell.angle_beta   90.00
_cell.angle_gamma   90.00
#
_symmetry.space_group_name_H-M   'P 1'
#
loop_
_entity.id
_entity.type
_entity.pdbx_description
1 polymer ?
#
loop_
_entity_poly.entity_id
_entity_poly.type
_entity_poly.pdbx_seq_one_letter_code
_entity_poly.pdbx_strand_id
1 'polypeptide(L)'
;MKNLHAGPLLLQYSDGSLWNIRLGEEEAIRRIYLVFQDINWTSRPFEILEENWNIAEDHFSAELQVRGSKDAENFEASLKIVGTPAGEIKYAFSGSTSADFMRNRLGLCLLHPIADLAGKPCKLSLSGGTKIISAFPNPVLSKAQVNFFGNNSF
;
A
#
# COMPACT_ATOMS: atom_id res chain seq x y z
N MET A 1 0.11 15.92 7.58
CA MET A 1 1.16 14.93 7.24
C MET A 1 2.09 14.81 8.43
N LYS A 2 2.34 13.57 8.90
CA LYS A 2 3.25 13.29 10.03
C LYS A 2 4.56 12.76 9.45
N ASN A 3 5.71 13.23 9.93
CA ASN A 3 7.00 12.62 9.64
C ASN A 3 7.28 11.53 10.66
N LEU A 4 7.76 10.39 10.19
CA LEU A 4 8.00 9.19 10.99
C LEU A 4 9.37 8.61 10.68
N HIS A 5 9.94 7.90 11.67
CA HIS A 5 11.19 7.19 11.57
C HIS A 5 10.98 5.70 11.90
N ALA A 6 11.61 4.83 11.13
CA ALA A 6 11.75 3.40 11.44
C ALA A 6 13.23 3.05 11.32
N GLY A 7 13.99 3.21 12.40
CA GLY A 7 15.45 3.15 12.37
C GLY A 7 16.03 4.12 11.33
N PRO A 8 16.76 3.62 10.32
CA PRO A 8 17.35 4.47 9.28
C PRO A 8 16.35 4.96 8.23
N LEU A 9 15.10 4.48 8.24
CA LEU A 9 14.09 4.85 7.25
C LEU A 9 13.37 6.13 7.69
N LEU A 10 13.29 7.07 6.75
CA LEU A 10 12.48 8.28 6.85
C LEU A 10 11.23 8.11 6.00
N LEU A 11 10.07 8.51 6.53
CA LEU A 11 8.81 8.38 5.81
C LEU A 11 7.80 9.41 6.29
N GLN A 12 6.73 9.53 5.53
CA GLN A 12 5.61 10.41 5.84
C GLN A 12 4.32 9.62 5.93
N TYR A 13 3.42 10.05 6.78
CA TYR A 13 2.09 9.51 6.90
C TYR A 13 1.02 10.57 6.61
N SER A 14 0.01 10.20 5.85
CA SER A 14 -1.23 10.94 5.67
C SER A 14 -2.36 10.01 5.27
N ASP A 15 -3.50 10.17 5.92
CA ASP A 15 -4.78 9.54 5.56
C ASP A 15 -4.67 8.02 5.34
N GLY A 16 -4.13 7.31 6.32
CA GLY A 16 -3.95 5.86 6.27
C GLY A 16 -2.87 5.38 5.30
N SER A 17 -2.09 6.28 4.72
CA SER A 17 -1.03 5.95 3.75
C SER A 17 0.35 6.29 4.27
N LEU A 18 1.33 5.47 3.97
CA LEU A 18 2.75 5.78 4.11
C LEU A 18 3.30 6.28 2.78
N TRP A 19 4.08 7.35 2.82
CA TRP A 19 4.62 8.03 1.65
C TRP A 19 6.11 8.23 1.74
N ASN A 20 6.77 8.29 0.59
CA ASN A 20 8.17 8.72 0.45
C ASN A 20 9.10 7.98 1.41
N ILE A 21 9.02 6.66 1.45
CA ILE A 21 9.86 5.83 2.33
C ILE A 21 11.28 5.83 1.75
N ARG A 22 12.20 6.40 2.48
CA ARG A 22 13.58 6.68 2.05
C ARG A 22 14.59 6.01 2.98
N LEU A 23 15.70 5.61 2.39
CA LEU A 23 16.93 5.24 3.09
C LEU A 23 18.02 6.24 2.69
N GLY A 24 18.35 7.18 3.56
CA GLY A 24 19.17 8.33 3.20
C GLY A 24 18.51 9.15 2.10
N GLU A 25 19.25 9.41 1.01
CA GLU A 25 18.74 10.16 -0.14
C GLU A 25 17.92 9.33 -1.12
N GLU A 26 17.94 8.00 -1.01
CA GLU A 26 17.26 7.12 -1.95
C GLU A 26 15.81 6.84 -1.53
N GLU A 27 14.87 7.02 -2.44
CA GLU A 27 13.48 6.63 -2.26
C GLU A 27 13.31 5.14 -2.59
N ALA A 28 13.05 4.32 -1.57
CA ALA A 28 12.85 2.89 -1.73
C ALA A 28 11.40 2.56 -2.16
N ILE A 29 10.43 3.25 -1.55
CA ILE A 29 9.01 3.03 -1.82
C ILE A 29 8.28 4.38 -1.84
N ARG A 30 7.50 4.62 -2.90
CA ARG A 30 6.73 5.84 -3.08
C ARG A 30 5.52 5.91 -2.14
N ARG A 31 4.76 4.80 -2.03
CA ARG A 31 3.55 4.75 -1.23
C ARG A 31 3.17 3.32 -0.85
N ILE A 32 2.64 3.16 0.38
CA ILE A 32 1.92 1.95 0.83
C ILE A 32 0.56 2.40 1.34
N TYR A 33 -0.52 1.77 0.87
CA TYR A 33 -1.87 2.17 1.27
C TYR A 33 -2.89 1.05 1.05
N LEU A 34 -4.01 1.12 1.76
CA LEU A 34 -5.19 0.30 1.49
C LEU A 34 -5.92 0.90 0.29
N VAL A 35 -6.25 0.06 -0.69
CA VAL A 35 -7.00 0.45 -1.89
C VAL A 35 -8.31 -0.30 -1.97
N PHE A 36 -9.36 0.41 -2.31
CA PHE A 36 -10.62 -0.13 -2.81
C PHE A 36 -10.93 0.48 -4.17
N GLN A 37 -11.20 -0.38 -5.15
CA GLN A 37 -11.69 0.03 -6.46
C GLN A 37 -12.98 -0.71 -6.76
N ASP A 38 -14.01 0.06 -7.11
CA ASP A 38 -15.31 -0.48 -7.49
C ASP A 38 -15.25 -1.23 -8.83
N ILE A 39 -16.37 -1.76 -9.27
CA ILE A 39 -16.47 -2.52 -10.54
C ILE A 39 -16.01 -1.73 -11.76
N ASN A 40 -16.06 -0.40 -11.71
CA ASN A 40 -15.65 0.51 -12.79
C ASN A 40 -14.20 1.01 -12.65
N TRP A 41 -13.40 0.39 -11.77
CA TRP A 41 -12.03 0.80 -11.46
C TRP A 41 -11.92 2.18 -10.79
N THR A 42 -13.03 2.75 -10.32
CA THR A 42 -12.99 4.01 -9.60
C THR A 42 -12.45 3.77 -8.19
N SER A 43 -11.39 4.48 -7.83
CA SER A 43 -10.86 4.42 -6.46
C SER A 43 -11.82 5.11 -5.50
N ARG A 44 -12.19 4.40 -4.43
CA ARG A 44 -13.06 4.90 -3.38
C ARG A 44 -12.22 5.15 -2.13
N PRO A 45 -12.38 6.29 -1.47
CA PRO A 45 -11.67 6.58 -0.23
C PRO A 45 -12.22 5.72 0.93
N PHE A 46 -11.40 5.59 1.97
CA PHE A 46 -11.83 5.10 3.27
C PHE A 46 -12.01 6.28 4.21
N GLU A 47 -13.01 6.19 5.07
CA GLU A 47 -13.18 7.05 6.23
C GLU A 47 -12.37 6.47 7.39
N ILE A 48 -11.52 7.28 8.01
CA ILE A 48 -10.82 6.89 9.25
C ILE A 48 -11.74 7.24 10.41
N LEU A 49 -12.22 6.22 11.11
CA LEU A 49 -13.11 6.37 12.26
C LEU A 49 -12.33 6.62 13.54
N GLU A 50 -11.19 5.97 13.68
CA GLU A 50 -10.32 6.08 14.84
C GLU A 50 -8.86 5.90 14.42
N GLU A 51 -7.96 6.63 15.09
CA GLU A 51 -6.54 6.59 14.80
C GLU A 51 -5.74 6.76 16.09
N ASN A 52 -5.06 5.71 16.51
CA ASN A 52 -4.23 5.67 17.72
C ASN A 52 -2.76 5.50 17.37
N TRP A 53 -1.91 6.35 17.93
CA TRP A 53 -0.47 6.39 17.65
C TRP A 53 0.38 6.23 18.90
N ASN A 54 1.49 5.52 18.74
CA ASN A 54 2.65 5.58 19.62
C ASN A 54 3.87 5.90 18.74
N ILE A 55 4.50 7.05 18.97
CA ILE A 55 5.62 7.55 18.16
C ILE A 55 6.79 7.84 19.09
N ALA A 56 7.93 7.25 18.77
CA ALA A 56 9.22 7.50 19.39
C ALA A 56 10.22 8.04 18.35
N GLU A 57 11.45 8.28 18.75
CA GLU A 57 12.48 8.87 17.90
C GLU A 57 12.81 8.00 16.68
N ASP A 58 12.90 6.67 16.86
CA ASP A 58 13.38 5.71 15.87
C ASP A 58 12.36 4.61 15.53
N HIS A 59 11.16 4.67 16.09
CA HIS A 59 10.11 3.70 15.83
C HIS A 59 8.71 4.28 16.02
N PHE A 60 7.71 3.61 15.49
CA PHE A 60 6.33 3.99 15.68
C PHE A 60 5.38 2.78 15.57
N SER A 61 4.18 2.93 16.10
CA SER A 61 3.05 2.07 15.82
C SER A 61 1.77 2.86 15.68
N ALA A 62 0.88 2.39 14.82
CA ALA A 62 -0.45 2.95 14.66
C ALA A 62 -1.48 1.84 14.53
N GLU A 63 -2.65 2.08 15.09
CA GLU A 63 -3.85 1.26 14.90
C GLU A 63 -4.96 2.18 14.43
N LEU A 64 -5.58 1.86 13.29
CA LEU A 64 -6.66 2.62 12.71
C LEU A 64 -7.90 1.74 12.54
N GLN A 65 -9.07 2.33 12.76
CA GLN A 65 -10.33 1.77 12.32
C GLN A 65 -10.81 2.56 11.12
N VAL A 66 -11.12 1.87 10.04
CA VAL A 66 -11.56 2.50 8.79
C VAL A 66 -12.84 1.86 8.29
N ARG A 67 -13.64 2.66 7.61
CA ARG A 67 -14.86 2.23 6.92
C ARG A 67 -14.75 2.60 5.44
N GLY A 68 -15.23 1.74 4.58
CA GLY A 68 -15.39 2.06 3.17
C GLY A 68 -16.43 3.17 2.98
N SER A 69 -16.24 4.00 1.97
CA SER A 69 -17.20 5.02 1.57
C SER A 69 -17.86 4.63 0.27
N LYS A 70 -19.04 5.16 -0.02
CA LYS A 70 -19.81 4.97 -1.26
C LYS A 70 -19.67 3.55 -1.87
N ASP A 71 -20.70 2.82 -1.96
CA ASP A 71 -20.75 1.45 -2.51
C ASP A 71 -19.94 0.40 -1.72
N ALA A 72 -19.28 0.80 -0.62
CA ALA A 72 -18.51 -0.07 0.27
C ALA A 72 -18.71 0.25 1.75
N GLU A 73 -19.78 0.95 2.12
CA GLU A 73 -20.06 1.37 3.50
C GLU A 73 -20.21 0.17 4.46
N ASN A 74 -20.50 -1.01 3.90
CA ASN A 74 -20.59 -2.26 4.67
C ASN A 74 -19.23 -2.89 4.99
N PHE A 75 -18.14 -2.37 4.41
CA PHE A 75 -16.79 -2.85 4.68
C PHE A 75 -16.15 -2.02 5.79
N GLU A 76 -15.69 -2.71 6.82
CA GLU A 76 -14.88 -2.12 7.89
C GLU A 76 -13.57 -2.88 8.03
N ALA A 77 -12.51 -2.18 8.40
CA ALA A 77 -11.20 -2.79 8.61
C ALA A 77 -10.41 -2.12 9.74
N SER A 78 -9.60 -2.93 10.39
CA SER A 78 -8.53 -2.48 11.27
C SER A 78 -7.22 -2.49 10.49
N LEU A 79 -6.49 -1.39 10.54
CA LEU A 79 -5.14 -1.28 9.99
C LEU A 79 -4.14 -1.29 11.15
N LYS A 80 -3.04 -2.00 10.98
CA LYS A 80 -1.91 -1.97 11.89
C LYS A 80 -0.64 -1.62 11.13
N ILE A 81 0.00 -0.54 11.55
CA ILE A 81 1.21 -0.01 10.92
C ILE A 81 2.29 0.06 11.99
N VAL A 82 3.43 -0.56 11.73
CA VAL A 82 4.56 -0.60 12.69
C VAL A 82 5.85 -0.32 11.94
N GLY A 83 6.62 0.64 12.44
CA GLY A 83 8.01 0.88 12.06
C GLY A 83 8.92 0.52 13.22
N THR A 84 9.98 -0.26 12.98
CA THR A 84 10.91 -0.73 14.02
C THR A 84 12.25 -0.01 13.97
N PRO A 85 13.03 0.02 15.07
CA PRO A 85 14.40 0.58 15.06
C PRO A 85 15.35 -0.15 14.10
N ALA A 86 15.02 -1.39 13.70
CA ALA A 86 15.81 -2.17 12.75
C ALA A 86 15.56 -1.78 11.27
N GLY A 87 14.69 -0.80 10.99
CA GLY A 87 14.36 -0.40 9.63
C GLY A 87 13.32 -1.30 8.96
N GLU A 88 12.49 -1.97 9.72
CA GLU A 88 11.38 -2.76 9.20
C GLU A 88 10.08 -1.97 9.26
N ILE A 89 9.26 -2.07 8.20
CA ILE A 89 7.91 -1.54 8.16
C ILE A 89 6.94 -2.69 7.94
N LYS A 90 5.95 -2.82 8.83
CA LYS A 90 4.82 -3.73 8.69
C LYS A 90 3.56 -2.91 8.49
N TYR A 91 2.85 -3.18 7.42
CA TYR A 91 1.53 -2.61 7.15
C TYR A 91 0.57 -3.77 6.90
N ALA A 92 -0.36 -3.96 7.81
CA ALA A 92 -1.34 -5.04 7.76
C ALA A 92 -2.76 -4.50 7.88
N PHE A 93 -3.73 -5.22 7.32
CA PHE A 93 -5.14 -4.95 7.56
C PHE A 93 -5.90 -6.26 7.77
N SER A 94 -6.97 -6.16 8.54
CA SER A 94 -7.99 -7.20 8.69
C SER A 94 -9.34 -6.53 8.57
N GLY A 95 -10.21 -7.05 7.72
CA GLY A 95 -11.50 -6.42 7.47
C GLY A 95 -12.60 -7.44 7.27
N SER A 96 -13.83 -6.97 7.43
CA SER A 96 -15.06 -7.72 7.21
C SER A 96 -16.10 -6.86 6.52
N THR A 97 -17.10 -7.51 5.96
CA THR A 97 -18.24 -6.84 5.36
C THR A 97 -19.52 -7.42 5.92
N SER A 98 -20.51 -6.59 6.17
CA SER A 98 -21.85 -6.99 6.62
C SER A 98 -22.82 -7.34 5.47
N ALA A 99 -22.45 -7.00 4.23
CA ALA A 99 -23.22 -7.30 3.02
C ALA A 99 -22.29 -7.44 1.81
N ASP A 100 -22.78 -8.13 0.79
CA ASP A 100 -22.06 -8.26 -0.47
C ASP A 100 -21.94 -6.89 -1.17
N PHE A 101 -20.79 -6.64 -1.77
CA PHE A 101 -20.57 -5.49 -2.64
C PHE A 101 -19.68 -5.85 -3.83
N MET A 102 -19.89 -5.15 -4.93
CA MET A 102 -19.12 -5.38 -6.16
C MET A 102 -17.81 -4.60 -6.14
N ARG A 103 -16.72 -5.29 -6.40
CA ARG A 103 -15.38 -4.70 -6.43
C ARG A 103 -14.49 -5.30 -7.50
N ASN A 104 -13.56 -4.51 -7.99
CA ASN A 104 -12.41 -4.98 -8.76
C ASN A 104 -11.22 -5.28 -7.85
N ARG A 105 -10.92 -4.36 -6.94
CA ARG A 105 -9.75 -4.49 -6.07
C ARG A 105 -10.06 -4.05 -4.65
N LEU A 106 -9.63 -4.86 -3.69
CA LEU A 106 -9.55 -4.50 -2.28
C LEU A 106 -8.28 -5.14 -1.72
N GLY A 107 -7.38 -4.33 -1.16
CA GLY A 107 -6.14 -4.84 -0.58
C GLY A 107 -5.08 -3.77 -0.42
N LEU A 108 -3.87 -4.19 -0.08
CA LEU A 108 -2.73 -3.30 0.00
C LEU A 108 -2.14 -3.05 -1.40
N CYS A 109 -1.83 -1.80 -1.64
CA CYS A 109 -1.10 -1.36 -2.82
C CYS A 109 0.24 -0.78 -2.40
N LEU A 110 1.30 -1.18 -3.11
CA LEU A 110 2.65 -0.71 -2.92
C LEU A 110 3.12 -0.10 -4.23
N LEU A 111 3.49 1.16 -4.20
CA LEU A 111 4.02 1.89 -5.36
C LEU A 111 5.52 2.08 -5.22
N HIS A 112 6.24 1.74 -6.25
CA HIS A 112 7.67 1.98 -6.37
C HIS A 112 7.98 3.31 -7.06
N PRO A 113 9.14 3.94 -6.80
CA PRO A 113 9.63 5.10 -7.54
C PRO A 113 10.03 4.69 -8.96
N ILE A 114 9.20 5.03 -9.94
CA ILE A 114 9.38 4.55 -11.32
C ILE A 114 10.66 5.08 -11.97
N ALA A 115 11.07 6.31 -11.63
CA ALA A 115 12.25 6.93 -12.20
C ALA A 115 13.53 6.11 -11.96
N ASP A 116 13.63 5.50 -10.77
CA ASP A 116 14.83 4.76 -10.36
C ASP A 116 14.75 3.27 -10.71
N LEU A 117 13.55 2.73 -10.94
CA LEU A 117 13.33 1.31 -11.13
C LEU A 117 12.94 0.92 -12.56
N ALA A 118 12.57 1.89 -13.41
CA ALA A 118 12.17 1.61 -14.79
C ALA A 118 13.20 0.75 -15.53
N GLY A 119 12.74 -0.34 -16.12
CA GLY A 119 13.56 -1.30 -16.84
C GLY A 119 14.51 -2.17 -16.00
N LYS A 120 14.63 -1.91 -14.70
CA LYS A 120 15.48 -2.74 -13.82
C LYS A 120 14.84 -4.11 -13.58
N PRO A 121 15.65 -5.17 -13.46
CA PRO A 121 15.14 -6.51 -13.21
C PRO A 121 14.45 -6.59 -11.86
N CYS A 122 13.36 -7.33 -11.79
CA CYS A 122 12.66 -7.66 -10.55
C CYS A 122 12.37 -9.16 -10.45
N LYS A 123 12.31 -9.63 -9.21
CA LYS A 123 11.94 -11.01 -8.90
C LYS A 123 10.69 -11.01 -8.03
N LEU A 124 9.67 -11.68 -8.50
CA LEU A 124 8.40 -11.87 -7.79
C LEU A 124 8.40 -13.28 -7.20
N SER A 125 8.04 -13.39 -5.94
CA SER A 125 7.78 -14.68 -5.28
C SER A 125 6.30 -14.71 -4.89
N LEU A 126 5.57 -15.64 -5.47
CA LEU A 126 4.13 -15.81 -5.23
C LEU A 126 3.88 -16.77 -4.07
N SER A 127 2.69 -16.71 -3.49
CA SER A 127 2.29 -17.53 -2.33
C SER A 127 2.40 -19.04 -2.57
N GLY A 128 2.31 -19.53 -3.80
CA GLY A 128 2.52 -20.92 -4.18
C GLY A 128 3.99 -21.34 -4.39
N GLY A 129 4.96 -20.51 -4.01
CA GLY A 129 6.38 -20.77 -4.22
C GLY A 129 6.89 -20.50 -5.65
N THR A 130 5.99 -20.12 -6.56
CA THR A 130 6.36 -19.74 -7.93
C THR A 130 7.21 -18.47 -7.91
N LYS A 131 8.33 -18.50 -8.65
CA LYS A 131 9.21 -17.34 -8.82
C LYS A 131 9.13 -16.86 -10.26
N ILE A 132 8.88 -15.57 -10.43
CA ILE A 132 8.85 -14.92 -11.73
C ILE A 132 10.01 -13.92 -11.78
N ILE A 133 10.82 -14.01 -12.82
CA ILE A 133 11.84 -13.01 -13.13
C ILE A 133 11.26 -12.13 -14.23
N SER A 134 11.23 -10.83 -13.99
CA SER A 134 10.67 -9.83 -14.89
C SER A 134 11.50 -8.55 -14.79
N ALA A 135 11.03 -7.48 -15.40
CA ALA A 135 11.58 -6.15 -15.22
C ALA A 135 10.47 -5.17 -14.87
N PHE A 136 10.81 -4.13 -14.11
CA PHE A 136 9.91 -3.01 -13.95
C PHE A 136 9.62 -2.40 -15.33
N PRO A 137 8.36 -1.98 -15.60
CA PRO A 137 8.05 -1.40 -16.90
C PRO A 137 8.87 -0.14 -17.12
N ASN A 138 9.36 0.03 -18.35
CA ASN A 138 9.81 1.35 -18.76
C ASN A 138 8.60 2.29 -18.77
N PRO A 139 8.75 3.56 -18.35
CA PRO A 139 7.67 4.53 -18.49
C PRO A 139 7.39 4.69 -19.98
N VAL A 140 6.36 3.99 -20.45
CA VAL A 140 5.88 4.18 -21.82
C VAL A 140 5.17 5.51 -21.83
N LEU A 141 5.71 6.45 -22.55
CA LEU A 141 5.02 7.64 -22.97
C LEU A 141 3.77 7.19 -23.73
N SER A 142 2.61 7.42 -23.16
CA SER A 142 1.27 7.19 -23.69
C SER A 142 0.53 5.91 -23.28
N LYS A 143 -0.58 6.15 -22.56
CA LYS A 143 -1.91 5.46 -22.61
C LYS A 143 -2.01 3.93 -22.54
N ALA A 144 -0.96 3.16 -22.33
CA ALA A 144 -1.08 1.75 -22.04
C ALA A 144 -1.15 1.54 -20.52
N GLN A 145 -2.31 1.19 -20.02
CA GLN A 145 -2.41 0.52 -18.71
C GLN A 145 -1.59 -0.76 -18.82
N VAL A 146 -0.43 -0.79 -18.23
CA VAL A 146 0.32 -2.03 -18.09
C VAL A 146 -0.42 -2.84 -17.02
N ASN A 147 -1.20 -3.81 -17.44
CA ASN A 147 -1.76 -4.83 -16.58
C ASN A 147 -0.60 -5.67 -16.05
N PHE A 148 -0.07 -5.33 -14.89
CA PHE A 148 0.98 -6.08 -14.20
C PHE A 148 0.51 -7.46 -13.69
N PHE A 149 -0.79 -7.64 -13.65
CA PHE A 149 -1.43 -8.90 -13.30
C PHE A 149 -1.97 -9.49 -14.58
N GLY A 150 -1.21 -10.43 -15.17
CA GLY A 150 -1.74 -11.29 -16.21
C GLY A 150 -3.10 -11.80 -15.76
N ASN A 151 -4.03 -11.90 -16.70
CA ASN A 151 -5.36 -12.46 -16.54
C ASN A 151 -5.27 -13.82 -15.85
N ASN A 152 -5.30 -13.86 -14.56
CA ASN A 152 -5.66 -15.02 -13.77
C ASN A 152 -6.98 -14.68 -13.10
N SER A 153 -8.05 -14.98 -13.81
CA SER A 153 -9.38 -15.18 -13.23
C SER A 153 -9.27 -16.21 -12.11
N PHE A 154 -9.65 -15.80 -10.92
CA PHE A 154 -10.02 -16.67 -9.82
C PHE A 154 -11.54 -16.77 -9.78
#